data_5590e3685e10cb967fc8af2f85f0bdcc
#
_entry.id   5590e3685e10cb967fc8af2f85f0bdcc
#
_cell.length_a   1.000
_cell.length_b   1.000
_cell.length_c   1.000
_cell.angle_alpha   90.00
_cell.angle_beta   90.00
_cell.angle_gamma   90.00
#
_symmetry.space_group_name_H-M   'P 1'
#
loop_
_entity.id
_entity.type
_entity.pdbx_description
1 polymer ?
#
loop_
_entity_poly.entity_id
_entity_poly.type
_entity_poly.pdbx_seq_one_letter_code
_entity_poly.pdbx_strand_id
1 'polypeptide(L)'
;FTKIGINVGTLKHAHHKFDIDKKGKDSYNLRKAGARPMIISSKERFALIQENDESEEKSLFEMLEIFSKNPIKKCDIIIVEGYKNEDIPKLEVYRPIIKKPLLFTEDKNIFAIASDIQIEASIPTFDLNNINSITDYIIQKYKIS
;
A
#
# COMPACT_ATOMS: atom_id res chain seq x y z
N PHE A 1 6.22 2.14 -12.66
CA PHE A 1 7.00 3.17 -11.98
C PHE A 1 8.48 2.82 -11.89
N THR A 2 8.87 1.73 -11.22
CA THR A 2 10.29 1.40 -10.99
C THR A 2 11.12 1.20 -12.28
N LYS A 3 10.50 0.68 -13.37
CA LYS A 3 11.17 0.51 -14.68
C LYS A 3 11.60 1.83 -15.32
N ILE A 4 10.99 2.94 -14.93
CA ILE A 4 11.28 4.29 -15.44
C ILE A 4 12.00 5.16 -14.39
N GLY A 5 12.54 4.54 -13.34
CA GLY A 5 13.40 5.21 -12.37
C GLY A 5 12.71 5.83 -11.16
N ILE A 6 11.38 5.75 -11.07
CA ILE A 6 10.60 6.28 -9.94
C ILE A 6 10.75 5.36 -8.72
N ASN A 7 11.09 5.93 -7.56
CA ASN A 7 11.22 5.21 -6.31
C ASN A 7 9.84 5.02 -5.66
N VAL A 8 9.39 3.77 -5.57
CA VAL A 8 8.08 3.43 -5.04
C VAL A 8 8.19 2.82 -3.66
N GLY A 9 7.51 3.44 -2.68
CA GLY A 9 7.17 2.80 -1.42
C GLY A 9 5.82 2.06 -1.53
N THR A 10 5.64 1.01 -0.74
CA THR A 10 4.36 0.31 -0.67
C THR A 10 3.95 0.09 0.77
N LEU A 11 2.68 0.36 1.06
CA LEU A 11 2.05 0.09 2.35
C LEU A 11 0.83 -0.80 2.13
N LYS A 12 0.75 -1.91 2.87
CA LYS A 12 -0.41 -2.79 2.84
C LYS A 12 -1.06 -2.87 4.22
N HIS A 13 -2.34 -2.54 4.28
CA HIS A 13 -3.16 -2.73 5.46
C HIS A 13 -3.73 -4.15 5.48
N ALA A 14 -3.33 -4.96 6.46
CA ALA A 14 -3.81 -6.32 6.62
C ALA A 14 -5.02 -6.35 7.56
N HIS A 15 -6.18 -6.84 7.08
CA HIS A 15 -7.40 -6.98 7.89
C HIS A 15 -7.38 -8.18 8.86
N HIS A 16 -6.35 -9.03 8.77
CA HIS A 16 -6.20 -10.20 9.62
C HIS A 16 -4.81 -10.22 10.23
N LYS A 17 -4.67 -10.96 11.33
CA LYS A 17 -3.35 -11.19 11.94
C LYS A 17 -2.40 -11.78 10.89
N PHE A 18 -1.24 -11.19 10.76
CA PHE A 18 -0.17 -11.68 9.89
C PHE A 18 1.11 -11.86 10.69
N ASP A 19 1.97 -12.74 10.24
CA ASP A 19 3.32 -12.89 10.75
C ASP A 19 4.28 -12.98 9.56
N ILE A 20 5.33 -12.16 9.58
CA ILE A 20 6.39 -12.16 8.57
C ILE A 20 7.58 -12.99 9.00
N ASP A 21 7.55 -13.47 10.23
CA ASP A 21 8.60 -14.28 10.84
C ASP A 21 8.26 -15.77 10.77
N LYS A 22 9.30 -16.60 10.73
CA LYS A 22 9.12 -18.04 10.59
C LYS A 22 9.11 -18.71 11.96
N LYS A 23 7.98 -19.36 12.29
CA LYS A 23 7.81 -20.14 13.53
C LYS A 23 8.99 -21.10 13.77
N GLY A 24 9.55 -21.09 14.99
CA GLY A 24 10.65 -21.95 15.38
C GLY A 24 12.05 -21.43 15.07
N LYS A 25 12.19 -20.25 14.46
CA LYS A 25 13.47 -19.54 14.31
C LYS A 25 13.77 -18.70 15.55
N ASP A 26 15.04 -18.34 15.73
CA ASP A 26 15.50 -17.58 16.90
C ASP A 26 14.78 -16.24 17.02
N SER A 27 14.61 -15.50 15.92
CA SER A 27 13.85 -14.26 15.84
C SER A 27 12.43 -14.43 16.36
N TYR A 28 11.74 -15.47 15.91
CA TYR A 28 10.39 -15.79 16.39
C TYR A 28 10.37 -16.08 17.90
N ASN A 29 11.32 -16.89 18.39
CA ASN A 29 11.40 -17.26 19.81
C ASN A 29 11.72 -16.05 20.68
N LEU A 30 12.62 -15.15 20.25
CA LEU A 30 12.97 -13.93 20.95
C LEU A 30 11.73 -12.99 21.06
N ARG A 31 10.97 -12.80 19.97
CA ARG A 31 9.72 -12.01 20.02
C ARG A 31 8.69 -12.63 20.97
N LYS A 32 8.53 -13.95 20.95
CA LYS A 32 7.61 -14.65 21.85
C LYS A 32 8.04 -14.55 23.32
N ALA A 33 9.33 -14.41 23.57
CA ALA A 33 9.88 -14.13 24.89
C ALA A 33 9.74 -12.66 25.34
N GLY A 34 9.19 -11.79 24.48
CA GLY A 34 8.89 -10.38 24.80
C GLY A 34 9.86 -9.35 24.24
N ALA A 35 10.81 -9.73 23.37
CA ALA A 35 11.71 -8.76 22.73
C ALA A 35 10.91 -7.84 21.77
N ARG A 36 10.93 -6.51 22.04
CA ARG A 36 10.22 -5.47 21.27
C ARG A 36 11.01 -4.17 21.31
N PRO A 37 11.41 -3.59 20.16
CA PRO A 37 11.27 -4.11 18.80
C PRO A 37 12.25 -5.25 18.51
N MET A 38 12.01 -6.00 17.42
CA MET A 38 12.91 -7.01 16.89
C MET A 38 13.45 -6.58 15.53
N ILE A 39 14.77 -6.63 15.34
CA ILE A 39 15.41 -6.35 14.04
C ILE A 39 16.12 -7.62 13.56
N ILE A 40 15.83 -7.99 12.32
CA ILE A 40 16.54 -9.05 11.60
C ILE A 40 17.33 -8.36 10.49
N SER A 41 18.64 -8.62 10.42
CA SER A 41 19.51 -7.99 9.43
C SER A 41 20.39 -9.01 8.72
N SER A 42 20.61 -8.75 7.43
CA SER A 42 21.57 -9.48 6.58
C SER A 42 22.29 -8.47 5.66
N LYS A 43 23.26 -8.97 4.87
CA LYS A 43 23.94 -8.15 3.85
C LYS A 43 22.97 -7.54 2.83
N GLU A 44 21.86 -8.21 2.53
CA GLU A 44 20.95 -7.86 1.43
C GLU A 44 19.74 -7.06 1.89
N ARG A 45 19.30 -7.27 3.14
CA ARG A 45 18.09 -6.62 3.67
C ARG A 45 18.04 -6.64 5.18
N PHE A 46 17.22 -5.77 5.72
CA PHE A 46 16.80 -5.88 7.13
C PHE A 46 15.27 -5.78 7.22
N ALA A 47 14.72 -6.27 8.32
CA ALA A 47 13.33 -6.10 8.69
C ALA A 47 13.23 -5.65 10.15
N LEU A 48 12.37 -4.68 10.40
CA LEU A 48 11.97 -4.25 11.74
C LEU A 48 10.56 -4.77 12.01
N ILE A 49 10.40 -5.50 13.10
CA ILE A 49 9.12 -5.99 13.57
C ILE A 49 8.81 -5.27 14.87
N GLN A 50 7.76 -4.47 14.85
CA GLN A 50 7.21 -3.77 16.00
C GLN A 50 5.80 -4.32 16.26
N GLU A 51 5.57 -4.89 17.43
CA GLU A 51 4.22 -5.24 17.85
C GLU A 51 3.47 -3.95 18.24
N ASN A 52 2.23 -3.84 17.83
CA ASN A 52 1.35 -2.79 18.35
C ASN A 52 0.91 -3.16 19.77
N ASP A 53 0.73 -2.17 20.62
CA ASP A 53 0.09 -2.37 21.91
C ASP A 53 -1.38 -2.77 21.70
N GLU A 54 -1.94 -3.57 22.60
CA GLU A 54 -3.23 -4.28 22.39
C GLU A 54 -4.45 -3.36 22.09
N SER A 55 -4.30 -2.05 22.22
CA SER A 55 -5.41 -1.09 22.14
C SER A 55 -5.47 -0.24 20.88
N GLU A 56 -4.40 -0.11 20.09
CA GLU A 56 -4.39 0.87 19.00
C GLU A 56 -3.70 0.37 17.73
N GLU A 57 -4.46 0.31 16.65
CA GLU A 57 -3.92 0.18 15.31
C GLU A 57 -3.32 1.52 14.87
N LYS A 58 -2.13 1.45 14.25
CA LYS A 58 -1.49 2.66 13.72
C LYS A 58 -2.31 3.25 12.57
N SER A 59 -2.51 4.57 12.64
CA SER A 59 -3.17 5.32 11.58
C SER A 59 -2.36 5.27 10.27
N LEU A 60 -3.04 5.54 9.14
CA LEU A 60 -2.36 5.67 7.85
C LEU A 60 -1.22 6.70 7.91
N PHE A 61 -1.43 7.84 8.55
CA PHE A 61 -0.44 8.93 8.59
C PHE A 61 0.78 8.56 9.43
N GLU A 62 0.62 7.88 10.56
CA GLU A 62 1.75 7.34 11.35
C GLU A 62 2.57 6.34 10.53
N MET A 63 1.91 5.49 9.75
CA MET A 63 2.60 4.53 8.88
C MET A 63 3.32 5.23 7.71
N LEU A 64 2.74 6.29 7.13
CA LEU A 64 3.40 7.08 6.09
C LEU A 64 4.61 7.85 6.61
N GLU A 65 4.62 8.27 7.87
CA GLU A 65 5.80 8.91 8.49
C GLU A 65 7.04 8.01 8.49
N ILE A 66 6.87 6.68 8.54
CA ILE A 66 7.99 5.73 8.47
C ILE A 66 8.76 5.90 7.16
N PHE A 67 8.07 6.16 6.04
CA PHE A 67 8.71 6.39 4.74
C PHE A 67 9.46 7.71 4.71
N SER A 68 8.93 8.76 5.34
CA SER A 68 9.58 10.08 5.38
C SER A 68 10.82 10.10 6.29
N LYS A 69 10.81 9.28 7.34
CA LYS A 69 11.91 9.15 8.30
C LYS A 69 12.96 8.10 7.88
N ASN A 70 12.71 7.38 6.77
CA ASN A 70 13.64 6.35 6.30
C ASN A 70 14.92 6.98 5.72
N PRO A 71 16.09 6.74 6.32
CA PRO A 71 17.35 7.32 5.88
C PRO A 71 17.92 6.70 4.59
N ILE A 72 17.33 5.59 4.12
CA ILE A 72 17.94 4.76 3.07
C ILE A 72 17.59 5.26 1.68
N LYS A 73 16.33 5.58 1.42
CA LYS A 73 15.88 6.06 0.11
C LYS A 73 14.55 6.80 0.20
N LYS A 74 14.53 8.03 -0.31
CA LYS A 74 13.29 8.80 -0.43
C LYS A 74 12.38 8.15 -1.49
N CYS A 75 11.09 7.99 -1.19
CA CYS A 75 10.09 7.56 -2.16
C CYS A 75 9.51 8.76 -2.89
N ASP A 76 9.35 8.65 -4.21
CA ASP A 76 8.69 9.65 -5.04
C ASP A 76 7.17 9.44 -5.02
N ILE A 77 6.74 8.20 -4.80
CA ILE A 77 5.35 7.80 -4.62
C ILE A 77 5.24 6.68 -3.58
N ILE A 78 4.17 6.69 -2.79
CA ILE A 78 3.80 5.60 -1.90
C ILE A 78 2.45 5.05 -2.35
N ILE A 79 2.41 3.76 -2.70
CA ILE A 79 1.18 3.05 -3.05
C ILE A 79 0.66 2.34 -1.81
N VAL A 80 -0.59 2.65 -1.46
CA VAL A 80 -1.26 2.09 -0.29
C VAL A 80 -2.34 1.10 -0.73
N GLU A 81 -2.29 -0.12 -0.23
CA GLU A 81 -3.36 -1.11 -0.35
C GLU A 81 -4.13 -1.19 0.97
N GLY A 82 -5.43 -1.01 0.91
CA GLY A 82 -6.29 -0.88 2.10
C GLY A 82 -6.54 0.57 2.48
N TYR A 83 -6.86 0.83 3.74
CA TYR A 83 -7.21 2.17 4.25
C TYR A 83 -8.28 2.88 3.42
N LYS A 84 -9.28 2.11 2.95
CA LYS A 84 -10.30 2.58 1.98
C LYS A 84 -11.13 3.77 2.46
N ASN A 85 -11.24 3.95 3.77
CA ASN A 85 -12.05 5.02 4.38
C ASN A 85 -11.27 6.33 4.60
N GLU A 86 -9.95 6.33 4.36
CA GLU A 86 -9.11 7.51 4.54
C GLU A 86 -9.34 8.55 3.44
N ASP A 87 -9.16 9.82 3.78
CA ASP A 87 -9.35 10.95 2.86
C ASP A 87 -8.08 11.20 2.01
N ILE A 88 -7.74 10.23 1.18
CA ILE A 88 -6.59 10.26 0.27
C ILE A 88 -7.03 9.96 -1.18
N PRO A 89 -6.28 10.41 -2.20
CA PRO A 89 -6.58 10.06 -3.59
C PRO A 89 -6.56 8.54 -3.83
N LYS A 90 -7.60 8.02 -4.52
CA LYS A 90 -7.78 6.58 -4.74
C LYS A 90 -7.95 6.25 -6.21
N LEU A 91 -7.35 5.16 -6.64
CA LEU A 91 -7.70 4.43 -7.86
C LEU A 91 -8.58 3.25 -7.46
N GLU A 92 -9.83 3.23 -7.90
CA GLU A 92 -10.71 2.10 -7.66
C GLU A 92 -10.37 0.94 -8.58
N VAL A 93 -10.12 -0.24 -8.00
CA VAL A 93 -9.97 -1.49 -8.76
C VAL A 93 -11.29 -2.24 -8.68
N TYR A 94 -11.98 -2.31 -9.82
CA TYR A 94 -13.28 -2.94 -9.91
C TYR A 94 -13.24 -4.23 -10.72
N ARG A 95 -13.80 -5.30 -10.13
CA ARG A 95 -13.98 -6.61 -10.79
C ARG A 95 -15.41 -7.08 -10.57
N PRO A 96 -16.26 -7.17 -11.61
CA PRO A 96 -17.67 -7.59 -11.48
C PRO A 96 -17.88 -8.93 -10.80
N ILE A 97 -16.93 -9.84 -10.98
CA ILE A 97 -16.99 -11.18 -10.37
C ILE A 97 -17.07 -11.12 -8.83
N ILE A 98 -16.59 -10.03 -8.22
CA ILE A 98 -16.65 -9.84 -6.77
C ILE A 98 -18.04 -9.40 -6.30
N LYS A 99 -18.92 -8.99 -7.22
CA LYS A 99 -20.32 -8.57 -6.97
C LYS A 99 -20.46 -7.45 -5.92
N LYS A 100 -19.49 -6.54 -5.86
CA LYS A 100 -19.57 -5.33 -5.03
C LYS A 100 -19.96 -4.14 -5.91
N PRO A 101 -20.67 -3.13 -5.38
CA PRO A 101 -20.96 -1.91 -6.12
C PRO A 101 -19.67 -1.11 -6.37
N LEU A 102 -19.69 -0.25 -7.39
CA LEU A 102 -18.69 0.78 -7.61
C LEU A 102 -18.77 1.84 -6.51
N LEU A 103 -17.63 2.26 -6.01
CA LEU A 103 -17.53 3.21 -4.90
C LEU A 103 -17.37 4.66 -5.36
N PHE A 104 -16.94 4.91 -6.61
CA PHE A 104 -16.61 6.24 -7.10
C PHE A 104 -17.78 7.23 -7.04
N THR A 105 -19.02 6.77 -7.00
CA THR A 105 -20.22 7.61 -6.85
C THR A 105 -20.41 8.14 -5.43
N GLU A 106 -19.81 7.46 -4.44
CA GLU A 106 -19.94 7.78 -3.02
C GLU A 106 -18.66 8.37 -2.44
N ASP A 107 -17.51 8.09 -3.04
CA ASP A 107 -16.19 8.57 -2.60
C ASP A 107 -15.56 9.52 -3.63
N LYS A 108 -15.63 10.82 -3.37
CA LYS A 108 -15.05 11.88 -4.20
C LYS A 108 -13.51 11.80 -4.36
N ASN A 109 -12.84 11.04 -3.52
CA ASN A 109 -11.40 10.86 -3.59
C ASN A 109 -10.99 9.83 -4.64
N ILE A 110 -11.94 9.10 -5.21
CA ILE A 110 -11.68 8.19 -6.32
C ILE A 110 -11.51 9.00 -7.59
N PHE A 111 -10.27 9.07 -8.07
CA PHE A 111 -9.91 9.88 -9.23
C PHE A 111 -9.93 9.12 -10.55
N ALA A 112 -9.96 7.78 -10.52
CA ALA A 112 -10.03 6.91 -11.69
C ALA A 112 -10.46 5.50 -11.29
N ILE A 113 -10.91 4.70 -12.28
CA ILE A 113 -11.30 3.30 -12.13
C ILE A 113 -10.43 2.44 -13.05
N ALA A 114 -9.93 1.32 -12.54
CA ALA A 114 -9.33 0.26 -13.32
C ALA A 114 -10.21 -1.00 -13.25
N SER A 115 -10.62 -1.56 -14.40
CA SER A 115 -11.54 -2.69 -14.47
C SER A 115 -11.16 -3.66 -15.59
N ASP A 116 -11.57 -4.91 -15.43
CA ASP A 116 -11.49 -5.95 -16.48
C ASP A 116 -12.67 -5.91 -17.47
N ILE A 117 -13.61 -5.00 -17.28
CA ILE A 117 -14.69 -4.66 -18.23
C ILE A 117 -14.72 -3.16 -18.48
N GLN A 118 -15.38 -2.76 -19.57
CA GLN A 118 -15.65 -1.36 -19.85
C GLN A 118 -16.66 -0.80 -18.84
N ILE A 119 -16.33 0.34 -18.23
CA ILE A 119 -17.18 1.06 -17.26
C ILE A 119 -17.51 2.44 -17.85
N GLU A 120 -18.80 2.78 -17.86
CA GLU A 120 -19.23 4.15 -18.13
C GLU A 120 -19.21 4.95 -16.81
N ALA A 121 -18.36 5.95 -16.73
CA ALA A 121 -18.19 6.77 -15.53
C ALA A 121 -17.83 8.21 -15.90
N SER A 122 -18.11 9.15 -15.01
CA SER A 122 -17.73 10.56 -15.12
C SER A 122 -16.25 10.84 -14.85
N ILE A 123 -15.48 9.82 -14.46
CA ILE A 123 -14.05 9.87 -14.18
C ILE A 123 -13.30 8.94 -15.13
N PRO A 124 -11.98 9.11 -15.33
CA PRO A 124 -11.18 8.24 -16.21
C PRO A 124 -11.29 6.77 -15.86
N THR A 125 -11.41 5.92 -16.89
CA THR A 125 -11.50 4.47 -16.77
C THR A 125 -10.39 3.80 -17.57
N PHE A 126 -9.82 2.74 -17.05
CA PHE A 126 -8.69 2.01 -17.62
C PHE A 126 -8.94 0.51 -17.62
N ASP A 127 -8.41 -0.18 -18.64
CA ASP A 127 -8.25 -1.63 -18.57
C ASP A 127 -7.28 -1.97 -17.42
N LEU A 128 -7.73 -2.79 -16.48
CA LEU A 128 -6.94 -3.24 -15.33
C LEU A 128 -5.62 -3.92 -15.74
N ASN A 129 -5.58 -4.54 -16.92
CA ASN A 129 -4.40 -5.22 -17.46
C ASN A 129 -3.44 -4.27 -18.18
N ASN A 130 -3.87 -3.05 -18.52
CA ASN A 130 -3.02 -2.04 -19.13
C ASN A 130 -2.31 -1.19 -18.06
N ILE A 131 -1.33 -1.81 -17.39
CA ILE A 131 -0.58 -1.17 -16.31
C ILE A 131 0.13 0.11 -16.77
N ASN A 132 0.59 0.17 -18.04
CA ASN A 132 1.30 1.34 -18.56
C ASN A 132 0.38 2.56 -18.60
N SER A 133 -0.84 2.43 -19.16
CA SER A 133 -1.77 3.56 -19.25
C SER A 133 -2.17 4.10 -17.87
N ILE A 134 -2.36 3.21 -16.89
CA ILE A 134 -2.63 3.60 -15.51
C ILE A 134 -1.43 4.35 -14.92
N THR A 135 -0.22 3.83 -15.12
CA THR A 135 1.03 4.43 -14.63
C THR A 135 1.23 5.82 -15.22
N ASP A 136 1.12 5.95 -16.54
CA ASP A 136 1.30 7.21 -17.27
C ASP A 136 0.29 8.27 -16.82
N TYR A 137 -0.97 7.87 -16.62
CA TYR A 137 -2.00 8.76 -16.11
C TYR A 137 -1.68 9.28 -14.70
N ILE A 138 -1.22 8.40 -13.80
CA ILE A 138 -0.85 8.79 -12.42
C ILE A 138 0.34 9.76 -12.45
N ILE A 139 1.37 9.46 -13.24
CA ILE A 139 2.54 10.33 -13.40
C ILE A 139 2.14 11.72 -13.88
N GLN A 140 1.33 11.78 -14.92
CA GLN A 140 0.85 13.06 -15.48
C GLN A 140 0.00 13.84 -14.47
N LYS A 141 -0.95 13.17 -13.82
CA LYS A 141 -1.87 13.78 -12.88
C LYS A 141 -1.15 14.39 -11.67
N TYR A 142 -0.16 13.69 -11.13
CA TYR A 142 0.56 14.11 -9.92
C TYR A 142 1.95 14.70 -10.20
N LYS A 143 2.32 14.85 -11.47
CA LYS A 143 3.62 15.43 -11.91
C LYS A 143 4.81 14.75 -11.21
N ILE A 144 4.77 13.42 -11.16
CA ILE A 144 5.85 12.62 -10.55
C ILE A 144 7.04 12.59 -11.51
N SER A 145 8.23 12.94 -11.02
CA SER A 145 9.46 13.02 -11.80
C SER A 145 10.59 12.24 -11.15
#